data_ef8e74c4fddc5cd78311a3dc90f5d0bd
#
_entry.id   ef8e74c4fddc5cd78311a3dc90f5d0bd
#
_cell.length_a   1.000
_cell.length_b   1.000
_cell.length_c   1.000
_cell.angle_alpha   90.00
_cell.angle_beta   90.00
_cell.angle_gamma   90.00
#
_symmetry.space_group_name_H-M   'P 1'
#
loop_
_entity.id
_entity.type
_entity.pdbx_description
1 polymer ?
#
loop_
_entity_poly.entity_id
_entity_poly.type
_entity_poly.pdbx_seq_one_letter_code
_entity_poly.pdbx_strand_id
1 'polypeptide(L)'
;MWLIFSPIKQHRMSLAIQKATELGVSKIIPCITEYTNIRTINTKNLYFNAIEAAEQSERLDIPKIEKQIDLRSLLLKWPEDRKLVYCDEKINNGKSIIETLTPLKDSSIKWGVLIGPEGGFSDLENELIAKTKNVVAVSLGDRVLRSDTAITVSLFCVQELLAK
;
A
#
# COMPACT_ATOMS: atom_id res chain seq x y z
N MET A 1 -3.92 7.56 -6.46
CA MET A 1 -3.05 6.60 -5.73
C MET A 1 -3.87 5.41 -5.23
N TRP A 2 -3.32 4.17 -5.26
CA TRP A 2 -3.95 2.96 -4.73
C TRP A 2 -3.16 2.44 -3.53
N LEU A 3 -3.86 1.92 -2.52
CA LEU A 3 -3.26 1.16 -1.43
C LEU A 3 -3.53 -0.33 -1.62
N ILE A 4 -2.48 -1.13 -1.60
CA ILE A 4 -2.51 -2.58 -1.53
C ILE A 4 -1.88 -2.97 -0.19
N PHE A 5 -2.61 -3.67 0.64
CA PHE A 5 -2.10 -4.02 1.96
C PHE A 5 -2.54 -5.41 2.40
N SER A 6 -1.66 -6.09 3.13
CA SER A 6 -2.05 -7.33 3.78
C SER A 6 -2.89 -7.05 5.02
N PRO A 7 -4.01 -7.77 5.19
CA PRO A 7 -4.89 -7.58 6.35
C PRO A 7 -4.16 -7.79 7.68
N ILE A 8 -4.35 -6.85 8.57
CA ILE A 8 -3.80 -6.81 9.93
C ILE A 8 -4.92 -6.86 10.97
N LYS A 9 -4.58 -6.89 12.27
CA LYS A 9 -5.58 -6.90 13.36
C LYS A 9 -6.57 -5.76 13.19
N GLN A 10 -7.86 -6.04 13.45
CA GLN A 10 -8.98 -5.18 13.08
C GLN A 10 -8.84 -3.71 13.52
N HIS A 11 -8.43 -3.44 14.77
CA HIS A 11 -8.28 -2.07 15.26
C HIS A 11 -7.21 -1.28 14.50
N ARG A 12 -6.12 -1.93 14.08
CA ARG A 12 -5.07 -1.30 13.24
C ARG A 12 -5.53 -1.16 11.79
N MET A 13 -6.31 -2.12 11.31
CA MET A 13 -6.87 -2.07 9.97
C MET A 13 -7.82 -0.86 9.84
N SER A 14 -8.67 -0.59 10.84
CA SER A 14 -9.50 0.61 10.86
C SER A 14 -8.66 1.89 10.77
N LEU A 15 -7.59 2.00 11.57
CA LEU A 15 -6.68 3.13 11.53
C LEU A 15 -5.99 3.27 10.15
N ALA A 16 -5.53 2.15 9.57
CA ALA A 16 -4.90 2.15 8.25
C ALA A 16 -5.85 2.66 7.15
N ILE A 17 -7.13 2.23 7.18
CA ILE A 17 -8.15 2.70 6.25
C ILE A 17 -8.45 4.19 6.43
N GLN A 18 -8.55 4.65 7.67
CA GLN A 18 -8.74 6.08 7.97
C GLN A 18 -7.59 6.90 7.38
N LYS A 19 -6.33 6.55 7.70
CA LYS A 19 -5.16 7.29 7.20
C LYS A 19 -5.01 7.20 5.68
N ALA A 20 -5.29 6.06 5.08
CA ALA A 20 -5.29 5.94 3.62
C ALA A 20 -6.35 6.85 2.96
N THR A 21 -7.52 6.96 3.58
CA THR A 21 -8.57 7.86 3.12
C THR A 21 -8.15 9.32 3.26
N GLU A 22 -7.70 9.74 4.43
CA GLU A 22 -7.20 11.11 4.68
C GLU A 22 -6.08 11.51 3.69
N LEU A 23 -5.19 10.55 3.34
CA LEU A 23 -4.07 10.75 2.42
C LEU A 23 -4.44 10.61 0.93
N GLY A 24 -5.72 10.66 0.59
CA GLY A 24 -6.14 10.78 -0.81
C GLY A 24 -6.09 9.51 -1.64
N VAL A 25 -6.05 8.32 -1.03
CA VAL A 25 -6.13 7.05 -1.75
C VAL A 25 -7.49 6.94 -2.46
N SER A 26 -7.48 6.57 -3.74
CA SER A 26 -8.70 6.40 -4.54
C SER A 26 -9.21 4.96 -4.57
N LYS A 27 -8.34 3.98 -4.24
CA LYS A 27 -8.69 2.56 -4.21
C LYS A 27 -7.89 1.83 -3.14
N ILE A 28 -8.55 0.95 -2.40
CA ILE A 28 -7.95 0.11 -1.36
C ILE A 28 -8.20 -1.34 -1.72
N ILE A 29 -7.13 -2.14 -1.78
CA ILE A 29 -7.13 -3.53 -2.20
C ILE A 29 -6.51 -4.38 -1.10
N PRO A 30 -7.32 -5.11 -0.32
CA PRO A 30 -6.80 -6.10 0.62
C PRO A 30 -6.11 -7.24 -0.14
N CYS A 31 -4.86 -7.53 0.20
CA CYS A 31 -4.03 -8.51 -0.50
C CYS A 31 -3.58 -9.62 0.44
N ILE A 32 -3.94 -10.85 0.13
CA ILE A 32 -3.55 -12.04 0.90
C ILE A 32 -2.19 -12.50 0.43
N THR A 33 -1.25 -12.60 1.37
CA THR A 33 0.11 -13.11 1.17
C THR A 33 0.30 -14.39 1.99
N GLU A 34 1.43 -15.07 1.83
CA GLU A 34 1.73 -16.31 2.53
C GLU A 34 1.67 -16.14 4.06
N TYR A 35 2.24 -15.05 4.57
CA TYR A 35 2.29 -14.76 6.02
C TYR A 35 1.14 -13.89 6.52
N THR A 36 0.08 -13.75 5.74
CA THR A 36 -1.13 -13.06 6.19
C THR A 36 -1.89 -13.92 7.20
N ASN A 37 -2.01 -13.44 8.43
CA ASN A 37 -2.74 -14.15 9.49
C ASN A 37 -4.26 -14.03 9.35
N ILE A 38 -4.77 -12.88 8.92
CA ILE A 38 -6.19 -12.60 8.77
C ILE A 38 -6.60 -12.79 7.32
N ARG A 39 -7.27 -13.91 7.02
CA ARG A 39 -7.64 -14.30 5.66
C ARG A 39 -9.07 -13.96 5.26
N THR A 40 -9.88 -13.50 6.20
CA THR A 40 -11.28 -13.09 5.95
C THR A 40 -11.49 -11.67 6.44
N ILE A 41 -12.00 -10.82 5.57
CA ILE A 41 -12.18 -9.40 5.84
C ILE A 41 -13.64 -9.03 5.61
N ASN A 42 -14.19 -8.24 6.53
CA ASN A 42 -15.47 -7.60 6.33
C ASN A 42 -15.27 -6.27 5.58
N THR A 43 -15.40 -6.31 4.27
CA THR A 43 -15.23 -5.11 3.41
C THR A 43 -16.25 -4.01 3.70
N LYS A 44 -17.43 -4.35 4.25
CA LYS A 44 -18.42 -3.36 4.68
C LYS A 44 -17.88 -2.50 5.83
N ASN A 45 -17.22 -3.13 6.81
CA ASN A 45 -16.62 -2.38 7.93
C ASN A 45 -15.50 -1.46 7.43
N LEU A 46 -14.68 -1.90 6.46
CA LEU A 46 -13.65 -1.05 5.86
C LEU A 46 -14.28 0.15 5.15
N TYR A 47 -15.37 -0.07 4.45
CA TYR A 47 -16.09 0.99 3.75
C TYR A 47 -16.69 2.02 4.73
N PHE A 48 -17.28 1.58 5.85
CA PHE A 48 -17.76 2.51 6.88
C PHE A 48 -16.64 3.34 7.50
N ASN A 49 -15.48 2.73 7.78
CA ASN A 49 -14.31 3.46 8.27
C ASN A 49 -13.82 4.49 7.24
N ALA A 50 -13.90 4.18 5.94
CA ALA A 50 -13.53 5.12 4.88
C ALA A 50 -14.53 6.28 4.75
N ILE A 51 -15.83 6.04 4.92
CA ILE A 51 -16.86 7.10 4.95
C ILE A 51 -16.56 8.06 6.09
N GLU A 52 -16.44 7.55 7.31
CA GLU A 52 -16.18 8.35 8.51
C GLU A 52 -14.90 9.20 8.35
N ALA A 53 -13.85 8.60 7.82
CA ALA A 53 -12.60 9.31 7.56
C ALA A 53 -12.75 10.38 6.47
N ALA A 54 -13.51 10.12 5.42
CA ALA A 54 -13.78 11.10 4.36
C ALA A 54 -14.56 12.30 4.91
N GLU A 55 -15.58 12.07 5.74
CA GLU A 55 -16.34 13.14 6.40
C GLU A 55 -15.46 13.99 7.31
N GLN A 56 -14.60 13.35 8.13
CA GLN A 56 -13.70 14.05 9.06
C GLN A 56 -12.57 14.83 8.36
N SER A 57 -12.17 14.41 7.16
CA SER A 57 -11.13 15.06 6.37
C SER A 57 -11.67 15.95 5.24
N GLU A 58 -12.97 16.19 5.21
CA GLU A 58 -13.66 17.03 4.20
C GLU A 58 -13.44 16.56 2.76
N ARG A 59 -13.22 15.23 2.57
CA ARG A 59 -13.12 14.66 1.24
C ARG A 59 -14.48 14.57 0.57
N LEU A 60 -14.52 14.88 -0.73
CA LEU A 60 -15.71 14.79 -1.57
C LEU A 60 -15.92 13.42 -2.19
N ASP A 61 -14.94 12.52 -2.08
CA ASP A 61 -14.97 11.17 -2.61
C ASP A 61 -14.56 10.13 -1.55
N ILE A 62 -15.05 8.91 -1.69
CA ILE A 62 -14.73 7.78 -0.83
C ILE A 62 -13.88 6.79 -1.64
N PRO A 63 -12.76 6.28 -1.11
CA PRO A 63 -11.96 5.30 -1.82
C PRO A 63 -12.76 4.03 -2.11
N LYS A 64 -12.59 3.47 -3.30
CA LYS A 64 -13.19 2.19 -3.65
C LYS A 64 -12.53 1.07 -2.86
N ILE A 65 -13.30 0.33 -2.06
CA ILE A 65 -12.82 -0.86 -1.37
C ILE A 65 -13.06 -2.08 -2.25
N GLU A 66 -11.98 -2.73 -2.68
CA GLU A 66 -12.06 -3.95 -3.49
C GLU A 66 -12.22 -5.21 -2.62
N LYS A 67 -12.68 -6.28 -3.24
CA LYS A 67 -12.63 -7.60 -2.62
C LYS A 67 -11.17 -8.03 -2.43
N GLN A 68 -10.91 -8.85 -1.42
CA GLN A 68 -9.57 -9.40 -1.21
C GLN A 68 -9.11 -10.23 -2.41
N ILE A 69 -7.83 -10.16 -2.69
CA ILE A 69 -7.16 -10.88 -3.78
C ILE A 69 -5.84 -11.46 -3.27
N ASP A 70 -5.39 -12.58 -3.81
CA ASP A 70 -4.04 -13.08 -3.54
C ASP A 70 -2.98 -12.28 -4.31
N LEU A 71 -1.76 -12.23 -3.76
CA LEU A 71 -0.66 -11.42 -4.31
C LEU A 71 -0.32 -11.80 -5.76
N ARG A 72 -0.27 -13.09 -6.08
CA ARG A 72 0.07 -13.56 -7.43
C ARG A 72 -0.96 -13.09 -8.45
N SER A 73 -2.24 -13.25 -8.15
CA SER A 73 -3.34 -12.80 -9.00
C SER A 73 -3.37 -11.28 -9.17
N LEU A 74 -3.02 -10.54 -8.11
CA LEU A 74 -2.87 -9.09 -8.17
C LEU A 74 -1.78 -8.68 -9.14
N LEU A 75 -0.57 -9.23 -8.98
CA LEU A 75 0.59 -8.86 -9.78
C LEU A 75 0.44 -9.26 -11.27
N LEU A 76 -0.18 -10.41 -11.55
CA LEU A 76 -0.51 -10.82 -12.93
C LEU A 76 -1.48 -9.87 -13.64
N LYS A 77 -2.33 -9.18 -12.89
CA LYS A 77 -3.34 -8.23 -13.38
C LYS A 77 -2.95 -6.77 -13.14
N TRP A 78 -1.70 -6.53 -12.69
CA TRP A 78 -1.26 -5.17 -12.38
C TRP A 78 -1.27 -4.29 -13.63
N PRO A 79 -1.90 -3.10 -13.61
CA PRO A 79 -1.99 -2.23 -14.77
C PRO A 79 -0.61 -1.75 -15.24
N GLU A 80 -0.38 -1.76 -16.55
CA GLU A 80 0.89 -1.30 -17.13
C GLU A 80 1.10 0.23 -17.00
N ASP A 81 0.00 0.99 -16.86
CA ASP A 81 0.00 2.45 -16.68
C ASP A 81 0.26 2.89 -15.23
N ARG A 82 0.60 1.93 -14.33
CA ARG A 82 0.73 2.19 -12.90
C ARG A 82 2.02 1.59 -12.35
N LYS A 83 2.81 2.40 -11.66
CA LYS A 83 3.95 1.92 -10.88
C LYS A 83 3.49 1.44 -9.50
N LEU A 84 4.15 0.42 -8.98
CA LEU A 84 3.92 -0.15 -7.67
C LEU A 84 5.12 0.11 -6.77
N VAL A 85 4.95 0.96 -5.78
CA VAL A 85 5.94 1.13 -4.70
C VAL A 85 5.81 -0.06 -3.76
N TYR A 86 6.88 -0.82 -3.63
CA TYR A 86 6.98 -1.97 -2.76
C TYR A 86 7.85 -1.63 -1.55
N CYS A 87 7.26 -1.61 -0.38
CA CYS A 87 7.97 -1.33 0.87
C CYS A 87 8.46 -2.63 1.49
N ASP A 88 9.76 -2.86 1.43
CA ASP A 88 10.42 -4.04 2.00
C ASP A 88 11.40 -3.62 3.09
N GLU A 89 11.22 -4.17 4.29
CA GLU A 89 12.13 -3.97 5.43
C GLU A 89 13.50 -4.60 5.24
N LYS A 90 13.63 -5.59 4.34
CA LYS A 90 14.88 -6.30 4.05
C LYS A 90 15.77 -5.60 3.03
N ILE A 91 15.27 -4.56 2.37
CA ILE A 91 16.04 -3.80 1.39
C ILE A 91 16.99 -2.84 2.10
N ASN A 92 18.13 -3.37 2.52
CA ASN A 92 19.25 -2.60 3.12
C ASN A 92 20.14 -1.92 2.08
N ASN A 93 19.61 -1.47 0.93
CA ASN A 93 20.43 -0.85 -0.12
C ASN A 93 20.73 0.64 0.14
N GLY A 94 20.52 1.12 1.34
CA GLY A 94 20.85 2.49 1.75
C GLY A 94 20.00 3.60 1.11
N LYS A 95 19.14 3.29 0.14
CA LYS A 95 18.28 4.30 -0.49
C LYS A 95 16.92 4.37 0.18
N SER A 96 16.63 5.51 0.78
CA SER A 96 15.32 5.81 1.34
C SER A 96 14.24 5.91 0.28
N ILE A 97 12.97 5.85 0.69
CA ILE A 97 11.82 6.09 -0.19
C ILE A 97 11.96 7.45 -0.90
N ILE A 98 12.45 8.49 -0.22
CA ILE A 98 12.63 9.83 -0.78
C ILE A 98 13.68 9.82 -1.90
N GLU A 99 14.87 9.26 -1.64
CA GLU A 99 15.96 9.18 -2.63
C GLU A 99 15.57 8.34 -3.85
N THR A 100 14.78 7.29 -3.63
CA THR A 100 14.36 6.38 -4.69
C THR A 100 13.26 7.00 -5.57
N LEU A 101 12.29 7.69 -4.97
CA LEU A 101 11.14 8.22 -5.70
C LEU A 101 11.36 9.61 -6.30
N THR A 102 12.23 10.44 -5.72
CA THR A 102 12.48 11.82 -6.24
C THR A 102 12.84 11.85 -7.74
N PRO A 103 13.71 10.97 -8.27
CA PRO A 103 14.00 10.95 -9.70
C PRO A 103 12.85 10.49 -10.60
N LEU A 104 11.83 9.89 -10.02
CA LEU A 104 10.68 9.32 -10.74
C LEU A 104 9.47 10.26 -10.79
N LYS A 105 9.64 11.51 -10.37
CA LYS A 105 8.58 12.51 -10.35
C LYS A 105 8.07 12.79 -11.75
N ASP A 106 6.86 12.30 -12.03
CA ASP A 106 6.12 12.53 -13.25
C ASP A 106 4.62 12.46 -12.93
N SER A 107 3.92 13.57 -13.12
CA SER A 107 2.49 13.69 -12.80
C SER A 107 1.60 12.82 -13.70
N SER A 108 2.09 12.33 -14.81
CA SER A 108 1.35 11.42 -15.71
C SER A 108 1.31 9.98 -15.18
N ILE A 109 2.22 9.61 -14.27
CA ILE A 109 2.34 8.26 -13.74
C ILE A 109 1.34 8.03 -12.61
N LYS A 110 0.58 6.95 -12.73
CA LYS A 110 -0.28 6.47 -11.64
C LYS A 110 0.51 5.59 -10.68
N TRP A 111 0.20 5.67 -9.39
CA TRP A 111 0.94 4.98 -8.34
C TRP A 111 0.06 4.06 -7.51
N GLY A 112 0.62 2.94 -7.08
CA GLY A 112 0.12 2.08 -6.02
C GLY A 112 1.21 1.84 -4.99
N VAL A 113 0.82 1.56 -3.75
CA VAL A 113 1.71 1.24 -2.64
C VAL A 113 1.35 -0.14 -2.11
N LEU A 114 2.32 -1.05 -2.03
CA LEU A 114 2.18 -2.40 -1.50
C LEU A 114 2.86 -2.52 -0.13
N ILE A 115 2.07 -2.84 0.88
CA ILE A 115 2.53 -3.08 2.25
C ILE A 115 2.18 -4.50 2.67
N GLY A 116 3.20 -5.26 3.09
CA GLY A 116 3.06 -6.63 3.57
C GLY A 116 2.50 -6.75 4.99
N PRO A 117 2.28 -8.00 5.45
CA PRO A 117 1.93 -8.29 6.84
C PRO A 117 3.15 -8.13 7.75
N GLU A 118 2.94 -8.28 9.07
CA GLU A 118 4.02 -8.20 10.08
C GLU A 118 5.14 -9.24 9.86
N GLY A 119 4.85 -10.36 9.20
CA GLY A 119 5.84 -11.40 8.84
C GLY A 119 6.57 -11.14 7.52
N GLY A 120 6.29 -10.01 6.85
CA GLY A 120 6.86 -9.69 5.54
C GLY A 120 6.32 -10.59 4.42
N PHE A 121 7.09 -10.71 3.35
CA PHE A 121 6.81 -11.56 2.19
C PHE A 121 7.71 -12.78 2.19
N SER A 122 7.23 -13.91 1.67
CA SER A 122 8.07 -15.10 1.48
C SER A 122 9.08 -14.88 0.36
N ASP A 123 10.09 -15.74 0.29
CA ASP A 123 11.12 -15.63 -0.75
C ASP A 123 10.52 -15.77 -2.16
N LEU A 124 9.54 -16.65 -2.32
CA LEU A 124 8.79 -16.81 -3.59
C LEU A 124 7.99 -15.57 -3.95
N GLU A 125 7.37 -14.92 -2.97
CA GLU A 125 6.64 -13.68 -3.17
C GLU A 125 7.58 -12.52 -3.53
N ASN A 126 8.73 -12.43 -2.85
CA ASN A 126 9.78 -11.45 -3.16
C ASN A 126 10.31 -11.60 -4.59
N GLU A 127 10.56 -12.84 -5.03
CA GLU A 127 10.93 -13.12 -6.42
C GLU A 127 9.84 -12.72 -7.41
N LEU A 128 8.59 -12.99 -7.09
CA LEU A 128 7.46 -12.64 -7.95
C LEU A 128 7.31 -11.12 -8.07
N ILE A 129 7.42 -10.40 -6.96
CA ILE A 129 7.39 -8.94 -6.93
C ILE A 129 8.54 -8.37 -7.77
N ALA A 130 9.76 -8.87 -7.58
CA ALA A 130 10.94 -8.40 -8.30
C ALA A 130 10.87 -8.63 -9.83
N LYS A 131 10.18 -9.70 -10.27
CA LYS A 131 9.96 -10.01 -11.69
C LYS A 131 8.79 -9.21 -12.31
N THR A 132 7.99 -8.55 -11.50
CA THR A 132 6.83 -7.78 -11.97
C THR A 132 7.29 -6.45 -12.54
N LYS A 133 6.80 -6.11 -13.74
CA LYS A 133 7.10 -4.81 -14.37
C LYS A 133 6.55 -3.66 -13.53
N ASN A 134 7.21 -2.52 -13.59
CA ASN A 134 6.80 -1.28 -12.93
C ASN A 134 6.78 -1.33 -11.39
N VAL A 135 7.51 -2.26 -10.77
CA VAL A 135 7.74 -2.28 -9.32
C VAL A 135 8.96 -1.42 -8.98
N VAL A 136 8.80 -0.63 -7.94
CA VAL A 136 9.86 0.20 -7.36
C VAL A 136 9.99 -0.17 -5.89
N ALA A 137 11.08 -0.86 -5.54
CA ALA A 137 11.35 -1.27 -4.17
C ALA A 137 11.97 -0.10 -3.38
N VAL A 138 11.48 0.14 -2.17
CA VAL A 138 11.91 1.25 -1.31
C VAL A 138 12.09 0.81 0.13
N SER A 139 13.02 1.49 0.85
CA SER A 139 13.15 1.38 2.30
C SER A 139 12.44 2.54 3.00
N LEU A 140 11.76 2.24 4.09
CA LEU A 140 11.14 3.24 4.98
C LEU A 140 12.06 3.65 6.14
N GLY A 141 13.35 3.32 6.06
CA GLY A 141 14.37 3.62 7.06
C GLY A 141 14.84 2.38 7.83
N ASP A 142 15.73 2.61 8.80
CA ASP A 142 16.45 1.54 9.52
C ASP A 142 15.61 0.81 10.57
N ARG A 143 14.43 1.32 10.87
CA ARG A 143 13.52 0.74 11.87
C ARG A 143 12.42 -0.05 11.23
N VAL A 144 12.15 -1.24 11.75
CA VAL A 144 10.96 -2.00 11.37
C VAL A 144 9.71 -1.25 11.83
N LEU A 145 8.92 -0.79 10.87
CA LEU A 145 7.66 -0.11 11.13
C LEU A 145 6.52 -1.14 11.20
N ARG A 146 5.55 -0.89 12.06
CA ARG A 146 4.29 -1.63 11.99
C ARG A 146 3.57 -1.32 10.69
N SER A 147 2.78 -2.26 10.18
CA SER A 147 2.11 -2.12 8.87
C SER A 147 1.23 -0.87 8.76
N ASP A 148 0.51 -0.50 9.81
CA ASP A 148 -0.30 0.73 9.87
C ASP A 148 0.56 2.00 9.77
N THR A 149 1.71 2.02 10.45
CA THR A 149 2.68 3.11 10.34
C THR A 149 3.33 3.14 8.95
N ALA A 150 3.74 1.98 8.43
CA ALA A 150 4.32 1.87 7.09
C ALA A 150 3.35 2.35 6.01
N ILE A 151 2.05 2.02 6.11
CA ILE A 151 1.00 2.53 5.23
C ILE A 151 0.96 4.06 5.26
N THR A 152 0.87 4.65 6.44
CA THR A 152 0.76 6.10 6.60
C THR A 152 1.97 6.83 6.02
N VAL A 153 3.17 6.39 6.39
CA VAL A 153 4.44 7.03 5.96
C VAL A 153 4.63 6.89 4.44
N SER A 154 4.45 5.70 3.90
CA SER A 154 4.65 5.46 2.46
C SER A 154 3.64 6.23 1.60
N LEU A 155 2.37 6.25 1.99
CA LEU A 155 1.34 7.01 1.28
C LEU A 155 1.63 8.51 1.30
N PHE A 156 2.04 9.04 2.44
CA PHE A 156 2.42 10.45 2.55
C PHE A 156 3.62 10.78 1.64
N CYS A 157 4.68 9.97 1.66
CA CYS A 157 5.84 10.18 0.80
C CYS A 157 5.48 10.13 -0.69
N VAL A 158 4.68 9.15 -1.10
CA VAL A 158 4.22 9.02 -2.49
C VAL A 158 3.36 10.22 -2.90
N GLN A 159 2.46 10.68 -2.03
CA GLN A 159 1.62 11.84 -2.29
C GLN A 159 2.45 13.11 -2.48
N GLU A 160 3.38 13.38 -1.57
CA GLU A 160 4.19 14.60 -1.61
C GLU A 160 5.21 14.64 -2.76
N LEU A 161 5.77 13.48 -3.10
CA LEU A 161 6.82 13.40 -4.11
C LEU A 161 6.29 13.23 -5.53
N LEU A 162 5.16 12.53 -5.71
CA LEU A 162 4.78 11.99 -7.02
C LEU A 162 3.36 12.40 -7.48
N ALA A 163 2.48 12.81 -6.57
CA ALA A 163 1.07 13.08 -6.89
C ALA A 163 0.75 14.57 -7.11
N LYS A 164 1.77 15.42 -7.13
CA LYS A 164 1.63 16.86 -7.40
C LYS A 164 2.01 17.20 -8.82
#